data_ace4bb11e30f66f32feb8eeca3b53e16
#
_entry.id   ace4bb11e30f66f32feb8eeca3b53e16
#
_cell.length_a   1.000
_cell.length_b   1.000
_cell.length_c   1.000
_cell.angle_alpha   90.00
_cell.angle_beta   90.00
_cell.angle_gamma   90.00
#
_symmetry.space_group_name_H-M   'P 1'
#
loop_
_entity.id
_entity.type
_entity.pdbx_description
1 polymer ?
#
loop_
_entity_poly.entity_id
_entity_poly.type
_entity_poly.pdbx_seq_one_letter_code
_entity_poly.pdbx_strand_id
1 'polypeptide(L)'
;SPMTYTWGRYKAGWGENSRYYQHKRNTLLDFYLNFNRDLGSAHHVDAMAGYSWQHFYYETENEYPYSEAMQQETGKEFYTDGNDYSSESYVVSFFGRLNYSLLDRYLLTATLRNDGSSRFSPDNQWGLFPSAAFAWKIINEPFMKNAGKTLSELKLRLGYGVTGQQN
;
A
#
# COMPACT_ATOMS: atom_id res chain seq x y z
N SER A 1 5.46 -9.09 18.65
CA SER A 1 5.82 -8.92 20.06
C SER A 1 5.62 -7.46 20.45
N PRO A 2 4.97 -7.17 21.58
CA PRO A 2 4.77 -5.80 22.02
C PRO A 2 6.14 -5.16 22.33
N MET A 3 6.42 -4.03 21.70
CA MET A 3 7.60 -3.23 22.04
C MET A 3 7.24 -2.36 23.25
N THR A 4 7.92 -2.62 24.37
CA THR A 4 7.79 -1.82 25.59
C THR A 4 8.95 -0.82 25.64
N TYR A 5 8.64 0.46 25.61
CA TYR A 5 9.65 1.52 25.81
C TYR A 5 9.47 2.13 27.20
N THR A 6 10.52 2.11 28.00
CA THR A 6 10.55 2.77 29.31
C THR A 6 11.35 4.06 29.18
N TRP A 7 10.69 5.20 29.33
CA TRP A 7 11.35 6.50 29.37
C TRP A 7 11.46 6.97 30.82
N GLY A 8 12.68 7.11 31.31
CA GLY A 8 12.95 7.75 32.61
C GLY A 8 13.35 9.21 32.41
N ARG A 9 12.57 10.14 32.94
CA ARG A 9 12.98 11.56 33.06
C ARG A 9 13.48 11.80 34.46
N TYR A 10 14.77 12.08 34.58
CA TYR A 10 15.34 12.59 35.82
C TYR A 10 15.15 14.10 35.94
N LYS A 11 14.25 14.55 36.78
CA LYS A 11 14.18 15.93 37.24
C LYS A 11 14.28 15.93 38.77
N ALA A 12 15.43 16.38 39.28
CA ALA A 12 15.64 16.79 40.68
C ALA A 12 14.96 15.87 41.74
N GLY A 13 15.33 14.58 41.80
CA GLY A 13 14.93 13.68 42.87
C GLY A 13 13.56 13.00 42.73
N TRP A 14 12.80 13.27 41.67
CA TRP A 14 11.51 12.63 41.37
C TRP A 14 11.63 11.86 40.08
N GLY A 15 11.70 10.55 40.13
CA GLY A 15 11.66 9.69 38.95
C GLY A 15 10.21 9.36 38.59
N GLU A 16 9.65 9.97 37.56
CA GLU A 16 8.39 9.49 36.96
C GLU A 16 8.73 8.35 35.98
N ASN A 17 8.43 7.13 36.38
CA ASN A 17 8.49 5.95 35.52
C ASN A 17 7.10 5.77 34.87
N SER A 18 6.87 6.37 33.70
CA SER A 18 5.69 6.07 32.89
C SER A 18 5.97 4.88 31.96
N ARG A 19 5.00 4.01 31.82
CA ARG A 19 5.04 2.88 30.86
C ARG A 19 4.16 3.20 29.68
N TYR A 20 4.70 2.98 28.50
CA TYR A 20 4.02 3.20 27.23
C TYR A 20 3.90 1.87 26.49
N TYR A 21 2.68 1.45 26.22
CA TYR A 21 2.38 0.26 25.43
C TYR A 21 1.81 0.67 24.08
N GLN A 22 2.36 0.12 23.01
CA GLN A 22 1.88 0.32 21.66
C GLN A 22 1.58 -1.04 21.02
N HIS A 23 0.35 -1.22 20.62
CA HIS A 23 -0.08 -2.41 19.89
C HIS A 23 -0.47 -2.05 18.46
N LYS A 24 0.21 -2.65 17.50
CA LYS A 24 -0.07 -2.49 16.07
C LYS A 24 -0.42 -3.84 15.45
N ARG A 25 -1.55 -3.89 14.79
CA ARG A 25 -1.96 -5.05 14.01
C ARG A 25 -2.26 -4.62 12.58
N ASN A 26 -1.65 -5.30 11.62
CA ASN A 26 -1.93 -5.14 10.21
C ASN A 26 -2.35 -6.50 9.65
N THR A 27 -3.53 -6.56 9.06
CA THR A 27 -4.06 -7.76 8.41
C THR A 27 -4.25 -7.45 6.93
N LEU A 28 -3.69 -8.28 6.07
CA LEU A 28 -3.76 -8.14 4.62
C LEU A 28 -4.37 -9.40 4.03
N LEU A 29 -5.34 -9.21 3.14
CA LEU A 29 -5.90 -10.25 2.29
C LEU A 29 -5.82 -9.81 0.84
N ASP A 30 -5.12 -10.57 0.02
CA ASP A 30 -4.99 -10.35 -1.42
C ASP A 30 -5.56 -11.53 -2.19
N PHE A 31 -6.31 -11.22 -3.22
CA PHE A 31 -6.83 -12.20 -4.16
C PHE A 31 -6.66 -11.69 -5.58
N TYR A 32 -6.12 -12.52 -6.48
CA TYR A 32 -6.00 -12.16 -7.90
C TYR A 32 -6.23 -13.34 -8.83
N LEU A 33 -6.76 -12.98 -10.00
CA LEU A 33 -6.93 -13.85 -11.13
C LEU A 33 -6.00 -13.40 -12.26
N ASN A 34 -5.26 -14.33 -12.82
CA ASN A 34 -4.40 -14.11 -13.96
C ASN A 34 -4.94 -14.89 -15.16
N PHE A 35 -4.98 -14.21 -16.29
CA PHE A 35 -5.35 -14.78 -17.58
C PHE A 35 -4.24 -14.47 -18.58
N ASN A 36 -3.68 -15.49 -19.18
CA ASN A 36 -2.63 -15.37 -20.18
C ASN A 36 -2.98 -16.28 -21.36
N ARG A 37 -3.04 -15.74 -22.56
CA ARG A 37 -3.37 -16.49 -23.75
C ARG A 37 -2.77 -15.90 -25.03
N ASP A 38 -2.28 -16.78 -25.87
CA ASP A 38 -1.94 -16.50 -27.26
C ASP A 38 -3.16 -16.75 -28.15
N LEU A 39 -3.60 -15.72 -28.87
CA LEU A 39 -4.64 -15.79 -29.86
C LEU A 39 -4.03 -15.84 -31.27
N GLY A 40 -3.60 -17.00 -31.69
CA GLY A 40 -2.79 -17.18 -32.87
C GLY A 40 -1.33 -16.73 -32.68
N SER A 41 -0.60 -16.57 -33.81
CA SER A 41 0.82 -16.16 -33.75
C SER A 41 1.04 -14.65 -33.61
N ALA A 42 -0.03 -13.84 -33.84
CA ALA A 42 0.07 -12.39 -33.89
C ALA A 42 -0.39 -11.68 -32.60
N HIS A 43 -1.22 -12.31 -31.80
CA HIS A 43 -1.87 -11.70 -30.64
C HIS A 43 -1.48 -12.41 -29.35
N HIS A 44 -1.01 -11.64 -28.38
CA HIS A 44 -0.77 -12.10 -27.02
C HIS A 44 -1.52 -11.24 -26.03
N VAL A 45 -2.32 -11.84 -25.15
CA VAL A 45 -3.10 -11.16 -24.13
C VAL A 45 -2.71 -11.69 -22.77
N ASP A 46 -2.38 -10.78 -21.87
CA ASP A 46 -2.14 -11.03 -20.46
C ASP A 46 -3.02 -10.07 -19.65
N ALA A 47 -3.94 -10.61 -18.88
CA ALA A 47 -4.86 -9.85 -18.06
C ALA A 47 -4.79 -10.31 -16.63
N MET A 48 -4.85 -9.37 -15.72
CA MET A 48 -4.90 -9.59 -14.28
C MET A 48 -6.01 -8.76 -13.65
N ALA A 49 -6.80 -9.38 -12.79
CA ALA A 49 -7.75 -8.68 -11.93
C ALA A 49 -7.49 -9.08 -10.48
N GLY A 50 -7.58 -8.14 -9.58
CA GLY A 50 -7.28 -8.38 -8.20
C GLY A 50 -8.12 -7.57 -7.23
N TYR A 51 -8.18 -8.09 -6.03
CA TYR A 51 -8.81 -7.50 -4.87
C TYR A 51 -7.84 -7.55 -3.70
N SER A 52 -7.67 -6.44 -3.01
CA SER A 52 -6.86 -6.32 -1.80
C SER A 52 -7.69 -5.68 -0.69
N TRP A 53 -7.66 -6.30 0.47
CA TRP A 53 -8.26 -5.78 1.69
C TRP A 53 -7.20 -5.69 2.76
N GLN A 54 -7.08 -4.52 3.39
CA GLN A 54 -6.11 -4.27 4.43
C GLN A 54 -6.78 -3.58 5.61
N HIS A 55 -6.51 -4.10 6.78
CA HIS A 55 -7.00 -3.60 8.05
C HIS A 55 -5.83 -3.19 8.93
N PHE A 56 -5.83 -1.94 9.36
CA PHE A 56 -4.86 -1.38 10.28
C PHE A 56 -5.54 -1.13 11.62
N TYR A 57 -4.97 -1.68 12.66
CA TYR A 57 -5.35 -1.42 14.04
C TYR A 57 -4.14 -0.88 14.81
N TYR A 58 -4.36 0.21 15.51
CA TYR A 58 -3.35 0.87 16.32
C TYR A 58 -3.95 1.23 17.67
N GLU A 59 -3.28 0.82 18.74
CA GLU A 59 -3.69 1.08 20.10
C GLU A 59 -2.48 1.57 20.90
N THR A 60 -2.72 2.58 21.71
CA THR A 60 -1.72 3.15 22.61
C THR A 60 -2.31 3.25 24.00
N GLU A 61 -1.61 2.70 24.98
CA GLU A 61 -1.96 2.76 26.38
C GLU A 61 -0.80 3.38 27.16
N ASN A 62 -1.11 4.37 27.99
CA ASN A 62 -0.14 5.01 28.87
C ASN A 62 -0.44 4.64 30.32
N GLU A 63 0.54 4.06 30.99
CA GLU A 63 0.48 3.77 32.41
C GLU A 63 1.38 4.72 33.20
N TYR A 64 0.83 5.29 34.23
CA TYR A 64 1.53 6.18 35.16
C TYR A 64 1.67 5.53 36.53
N PRO A 65 2.80 5.72 37.25
CA PRO A 65 2.95 5.16 38.57
C PRO A 65 2.06 5.88 39.58
N TYR A 66 1.40 5.11 40.42
CA TYR A 66 0.75 5.65 41.61
C TYR A 66 1.80 6.17 42.61
N SER A 67 1.45 7.20 43.38
CA SER A 67 2.24 7.58 44.55
C SER A 67 2.24 6.45 45.56
N GLU A 68 3.28 6.39 46.44
CA GLU A 68 3.42 5.34 47.45
C GLU A 68 2.16 5.18 48.34
N ALA A 69 1.52 6.30 48.66
CA ALA A 69 0.28 6.29 49.45
C ALA A 69 -0.88 5.61 48.67
N MET A 70 -1.02 5.86 47.36
CA MET A 70 -2.04 5.24 46.51
C MET A 70 -1.75 3.78 46.21
N GLN A 71 -0.49 3.39 46.14
CA GLN A 71 -0.08 1.98 45.99
C GLN A 71 -0.48 1.16 47.22
N GLN A 72 -0.33 1.73 48.41
CA GLN A 72 -0.74 1.07 49.67
C GLN A 72 -2.24 0.92 49.79
N GLU A 73 -3.02 1.91 49.28
CA GLU A 73 -4.47 1.90 49.31
C GLU A 73 -5.10 0.99 48.25
N THR A 74 -4.59 1.03 47.02
CA THR A 74 -5.17 0.32 45.89
C THR A 74 -4.55 -1.05 45.61
N GLY A 75 -3.35 -1.30 46.12
CA GLY A 75 -2.57 -2.50 45.82
C GLY A 75 -2.05 -2.56 44.36
N LYS A 76 -2.14 -1.45 43.62
CA LYS A 76 -1.67 -1.34 42.24
C LYS A 76 -0.47 -0.38 42.16
N GLU A 77 0.50 -0.73 41.35
CA GLU A 77 1.70 0.11 41.11
C GLU A 77 1.45 1.21 40.06
N PHE A 78 0.55 0.96 39.10
CA PHE A 78 0.32 1.85 37.97
C PHE A 78 -1.18 2.05 37.72
N TYR A 79 -1.51 3.18 37.12
CA TYR A 79 -2.87 3.50 36.64
C TYR A 79 -2.82 3.97 35.19
N THR A 80 -3.90 3.74 34.46
CA THR A 80 -4.14 4.33 33.15
C THR A 80 -4.88 5.65 33.34
N ASP A 81 -4.47 6.69 32.63
CA ASP A 81 -5.11 8.02 32.74
C ASP A 81 -6.40 8.14 31.90
N GLY A 82 -6.79 7.08 31.23
CA GLY A 82 -7.96 7.04 30.38
C GLY A 82 -7.77 7.75 29.02
N ASN A 83 -6.55 8.21 28.73
CA ASN A 83 -6.18 8.77 27.41
C ASN A 83 -5.70 7.68 26.43
N ASP A 84 -6.30 6.51 26.50
CA ASP A 84 -6.03 5.44 25.57
C ASP A 84 -6.49 5.86 24.18
N TYR A 85 -5.57 5.80 23.23
CA TYR A 85 -5.86 6.12 21.84
C TYR A 85 -5.90 4.84 21.02
N SER A 86 -7.04 4.59 20.41
CA SER A 86 -7.18 3.52 19.41
C SER A 86 -7.56 4.11 18.06
N SER A 87 -6.92 3.65 17.03
CA SER A 87 -7.24 4.00 15.65
C SER A 87 -7.39 2.75 14.80
N GLU A 88 -8.48 2.69 14.07
CA GLU A 88 -8.78 1.60 13.17
C GLU A 88 -9.03 2.16 11.77
N SER A 89 -8.43 1.56 10.76
CA SER A 89 -8.62 1.96 9.38
C SER A 89 -8.63 0.77 8.43
N TYR A 90 -9.45 0.87 7.38
CA TYR A 90 -9.60 -0.12 6.34
C TYR A 90 -9.20 0.48 4.99
N VAL A 91 -8.51 -0.30 4.19
CA VAL A 91 -8.22 0.01 2.79
C VAL A 91 -8.67 -1.17 1.93
N VAL A 92 -9.51 -0.88 0.96
CA VAL A 92 -10.00 -1.86 -0.02
C VAL A 92 -9.58 -1.39 -1.40
N SER A 93 -8.96 -2.26 -2.17
CA SER A 93 -8.48 -1.95 -3.51
C SER A 93 -8.98 -2.99 -4.50
N PHE A 94 -9.55 -2.51 -5.61
CA PHE A 94 -9.79 -3.32 -6.80
C PHE A 94 -8.84 -2.86 -7.89
N PHE A 95 -8.20 -3.78 -8.57
CA PHE A 95 -7.30 -3.44 -9.65
C PHE A 95 -7.42 -4.41 -10.81
N GLY A 96 -7.25 -3.87 -12.00
CA GLY A 96 -7.20 -4.61 -13.23
C GLY A 96 -6.02 -4.15 -14.09
N ARG A 97 -5.36 -5.07 -14.75
CA ARG A 97 -4.28 -4.80 -15.69
C ARG A 97 -4.45 -5.64 -16.93
N LEU A 98 -4.31 -5.00 -18.07
CA LEU A 98 -4.34 -5.63 -19.37
C LEU A 98 -3.04 -5.30 -20.11
N ASN A 99 -2.34 -6.34 -20.54
CA ASN A 99 -1.22 -6.24 -21.46
C ASN A 99 -1.62 -6.91 -22.77
N TYR A 100 -1.55 -6.18 -23.86
CA TYR A 100 -1.84 -6.68 -25.18
C TYR A 100 -0.63 -6.47 -26.09
N SER A 101 -0.20 -7.53 -26.75
CA SER A 101 0.89 -7.48 -27.72
C SER A 101 0.40 -7.93 -29.09
N LEU A 102 0.60 -7.09 -30.09
CA LEU A 102 0.27 -7.35 -31.49
C LEU A 102 1.56 -7.47 -32.30
N LEU A 103 1.73 -8.60 -32.99
CA LEU A 103 2.85 -8.88 -33.89
C LEU A 103 4.24 -8.72 -33.25
N ASP A 104 4.31 -8.76 -31.94
CA ASP A 104 5.53 -8.45 -31.17
C ASP A 104 6.16 -7.07 -31.46
N ARG A 105 5.35 -6.15 -32.00
CA ARG A 105 5.74 -4.77 -32.34
C ARG A 105 5.01 -3.72 -31.53
N TYR A 106 3.72 -3.94 -31.30
CA TYR A 106 2.82 -3.02 -30.59
C TYR A 106 2.44 -3.61 -29.24
N LEU A 107 2.73 -2.88 -28.17
CA LEU A 107 2.45 -3.26 -26.81
C LEU A 107 1.53 -2.23 -26.17
N LEU A 108 0.36 -2.65 -25.74
CA LEU A 108 -0.57 -1.81 -25.00
C LEU A 108 -0.69 -2.35 -23.58
N THR A 109 -0.46 -1.48 -22.60
CA THR A 109 -0.72 -1.76 -21.19
C THR A 109 -1.78 -0.80 -20.68
N ALA A 110 -2.85 -1.33 -20.13
CA ALA A 110 -3.88 -0.55 -19.46
C ALA A 110 -4.01 -1.04 -18.02
N THR A 111 -4.07 -0.13 -17.07
CA THR A 111 -4.23 -0.43 -15.65
C THR A 111 -5.36 0.43 -15.11
N LEU A 112 -6.25 -0.18 -14.35
CA LEU A 112 -7.31 0.49 -13.62
C LEU A 112 -7.23 0.08 -12.17
N ARG A 113 -7.15 1.06 -11.29
CA ARG A 113 -7.14 0.84 -9.85
C ARG A 113 -8.22 1.69 -9.19
N ASN A 114 -8.98 1.08 -8.31
CA ASN A 114 -9.99 1.75 -7.51
C ASN A 114 -9.72 1.46 -6.04
N ASP A 115 -9.28 2.48 -5.33
CA ASP A 115 -8.92 2.39 -3.92
C ASP A 115 -9.98 3.06 -3.05
N GLY A 116 -10.47 2.33 -2.07
CA GLY A 116 -11.35 2.83 -1.02
C GLY A 116 -10.65 2.82 0.33
N SER A 117 -10.75 3.92 1.08
CA SER A 117 -10.16 4.03 2.40
C SER A 117 -11.12 4.67 3.38
N SER A 118 -11.21 4.12 4.58
CA SER A 118 -11.96 4.71 5.69
C SER A 118 -11.36 6.04 6.19
N ARG A 119 -10.11 6.36 5.80
CA ARG A 119 -9.44 7.63 6.09
C ARG A 119 -9.86 8.77 5.18
N PHE A 120 -10.48 8.45 4.04
CA PHE A 120 -11.04 9.47 3.16
C PHE A 120 -12.33 10.04 3.75
N SER A 121 -12.65 11.29 3.40
CA SER A 121 -13.92 11.90 3.77
C SER A 121 -15.11 11.08 3.21
N PRO A 122 -16.28 11.07 3.87
CA PRO A 122 -17.45 10.28 3.43
C PRO A 122 -17.83 10.48 1.97
N ASP A 123 -17.58 11.67 1.41
CA ASP A 123 -17.91 12.02 0.02
C ASP A 123 -16.86 11.54 -1.00
N ASN A 124 -15.64 11.18 -0.57
CA ASN A 124 -14.51 10.79 -1.41
C ASN A 124 -13.81 9.52 -0.94
N GLN A 125 -14.55 8.54 -0.44
CA GLN A 125 -13.98 7.28 0.07
C GLN A 125 -13.34 6.41 -1.02
N TRP A 126 -13.68 6.63 -2.28
CA TRP A 126 -13.20 5.88 -3.42
C TRP A 126 -12.44 6.77 -4.40
N GLY A 127 -11.26 6.32 -4.78
CA GLY A 127 -10.43 6.97 -5.78
C GLY A 127 -10.17 6.04 -6.96
N LEU A 128 -10.47 6.51 -8.18
CA LEU A 128 -10.22 5.78 -9.42
C LEU A 128 -8.94 6.29 -10.09
N PHE A 129 -8.00 5.39 -10.36
CA PHE A 129 -6.68 5.69 -10.92
C PHE A 129 -6.46 4.91 -12.21
N PRO A 130 -6.86 5.43 -13.37
CA PRO A 130 -6.58 4.82 -14.65
C PRO A 130 -5.17 5.16 -15.13
N SER A 131 -4.50 4.21 -15.77
CA SER A 131 -3.27 4.44 -16.50
C SER A 131 -3.22 3.62 -17.77
N ALA A 132 -2.55 4.14 -18.78
CA ALA A 132 -2.33 3.46 -20.05
C ALA A 132 -0.92 3.76 -20.57
N ALA A 133 -0.30 2.76 -21.16
CA ALA A 133 0.99 2.89 -21.81
C ALA A 133 0.98 2.18 -23.16
N PHE A 134 1.58 2.79 -24.15
CA PHE A 134 1.77 2.24 -25.47
C PHE A 134 3.27 2.17 -25.78
N ALA A 135 3.72 1.05 -26.31
CA ALA A 135 5.09 0.89 -26.75
C ALA A 135 5.11 0.33 -28.19
N TRP A 136 5.96 0.91 -29.01
CA TRP A 136 6.18 0.48 -30.39
C TRP A 136 7.63 0.05 -30.55
N LYS A 137 7.83 -1.24 -30.80
CA LYS A 137 9.14 -1.81 -31.12
C LYS A 137 9.44 -1.58 -32.61
N ILE A 138 9.95 -0.42 -32.93
CA ILE A 138 10.22 0.02 -34.31
C ILE A 138 11.24 -0.90 -34.98
N ILE A 139 12.18 -1.43 -34.23
CA ILE A 139 13.21 -2.34 -34.74
C ILE A 139 12.64 -3.63 -35.35
N ASN A 140 11.47 -4.06 -34.92
CA ASN A 140 10.81 -5.26 -35.44
C ASN A 140 9.98 -5.00 -36.71
N GLU A 141 9.90 -3.74 -37.16
CA GLU A 141 9.22 -3.40 -38.40
C GLU A 141 9.99 -3.88 -39.64
N PRO A 142 9.31 -4.32 -40.72
CA PRO A 142 9.96 -4.82 -41.91
C PRO A 142 10.91 -3.84 -42.58
N PHE A 143 10.62 -2.52 -42.50
CA PHE A 143 11.47 -1.46 -43.10
C PHE A 143 12.78 -1.27 -42.29
N MET A 144 12.89 -1.82 -41.08
CA MET A 144 14.09 -1.74 -40.26
C MET A 144 15.05 -2.94 -40.40
N LYS A 145 14.79 -3.89 -41.30
CA LYS A 145 15.64 -5.08 -41.48
C LYS A 145 17.09 -4.77 -41.77
N ASN A 146 17.35 -3.69 -42.52
CA ASN A 146 18.73 -3.28 -42.85
C ASN A 146 19.40 -2.51 -41.68
N ALA A 147 18.64 -1.84 -40.84
CA ALA A 147 19.11 -1.12 -39.66
C ALA A 147 19.44 -2.05 -38.49
N GLY A 148 18.90 -3.26 -38.46
CA GLY A 148 19.18 -4.27 -37.43
C GLY A 148 20.63 -4.72 -37.34
N LYS A 149 21.43 -4.45 -38.38
CA LYS A 149 22.90 -4.66 -38.36
C LYS A 149 23.64 -3.60 -37.54
N THR A 150 23.08 -2.42 -37.36
CA THR A 150 23.67 -1.27 -36.69
C THR A 150 22.99 -0.95 -35.37
N LEU A 151 21.66 -1.20 -35.26
CA LEU A 151 20.84 -0.95 -34.08
C LEU A 151 20.32 -2.27 -33.52
N SER A 152 20.58 -2.54 -32.25
CA SER A 152 20.07 -3.71 -31.53
C SER A 152 18.65 -3.51 -30.99
N GLU A 153 18.31 -2.28 -30.65
CA GLU A 153 16.97 -1.94 -30.10
C GLU A 153 16.58 -0.52 -30.49
N LEU A 154 15.33 -0.38 -30.96
CA LEU A 154 14.67 0.91 -31.16
C LEU A 154 13.21 0.77 -30.72
N LYS A 155 12.83 1.49 -29.66
CA LYS A 155 11.51 1.40 -29.05
C LYS A 155 10.99 2.77 -28.67
N LEU A 156 9.75 3.08 -29.09
CA LEU A 156 9.02 4.26 -28.63
C LEU A 156 8.06 3.87 -27.51
N ARG A 157 8.04 4.64 -26.43
CA ARG A 157 7.11 4.46 -25.31
C ARG A 157 6.35 5.75 -25.02
N LEU A 158 5.04 5.62 -24.88
CA LEU A 158 4.14 6.69 -24.47
C LEU A 158 3.32 6.19 -23.28
N GLY A 159 3.19 7.00 -22.25
CA GLY A 159 2.44 6.64 -21.06
C GLY A 159 1.59 7.80 -20.55
N TYR A 160 0.43 7.46 -20.01
CA TYR A 160 -0.48 8.36 -19.32
C TYR A 160 -1.00 7.69 -18.05
N GLY A 161 -1.06 8.44 -16.97
CA GLY A 161 -1.59 7.92 -15.71
C GLY A 161 -2.12 9.03 -14.82
N VAL A 162 -3.12 8.70 -14.03
CA VAL A 162 -3.67 9.55 -12.97
C VAL A 162 -3.27 8.94 -11.64
N THR A 163 -2.61 9.73 -10.80
CA THR A 163 -2.25 9.35 -9.42
C THR A 163 -3.00 10.22 -8.44
N GLY A 164 -3.55 9.62 -7.38
CA GLY A 164 -4.14 10.34 -6.27
C GLY A 164 -3.09 10.70 -5.22
N GLN A 165 -3.07 11.95 -4.78
CA GLN A 165 -2.35 12.35 -3.58
C GLN A 165 -3.32 12.35 -2.39
N GLN A 166 -2.92 11.69 -1.33
CA GLN A 166 -3.56 11.83 -0.01
C GLN A 166 -2.90 13.02 0.68
N ASN A 167 -3.65 14.09 0.91
CA ASN A 167 -3.24 15.20 1.78
C ASN A 167 -3.63 14.90 3.22
#